data_6fb38f6ea6ca28d055e1ad6c54a279b5
#
_entry.id   6fb38f6ea6ca28d055e1ad6c54a279b5
#
_cell.length_a   1.000
_cell.length_b   1.000
_cell.length_c   1.000
_cell.angle_alpha   90.00
_cell.angle_beta   90.00
_cell.angle_gamma   90.00
#
_symmetry.space_group_name_H-M   'P 1'
#
loop_
_entity.id
_entity.type
_entity.pdbx_description
1 polymer ?
#
loop_
_entity_poly.entity_id
_entity_poly.type
_entity_poly.pdbx_seq_one_letter_code
_entity_poly.pdbx_strand_id
1 'polypeptide(L)'
;MNSTILIGKSRLDVVVEPGSFDISKDGLLDWIHSAAESVASYYGRFPVPHVLIRISPGEGRGVRHGMTFGRHGGLITIHVGAETTPAGFQSDWMLTHEMIHLAFPSVPEEHHWIEEGISVYVEPIARVRAKHKDAAEMWYELVRDLPQGLPASGDRGLDHTHTWGRTYWGGALFCFLADVRIHERTHNQKGLEDALRGILDAGADINRDMSLDDALALGDRAVGGTDLKKLYDNMKDKPVDVDLTALWEKLGVKIVGKQAQFVDTAPLSATRMAITYGSPQSRAGEDESNRNHAVFAGRTSAVR
;
A
#
# COMPACT_ATOMS: atom_id res chain seq x y z
N MET A 1 5.51 -25.31 -10.38
CA MET A 1 4.59 -25.68 -9.27
C MET A 1 3.31 -24.88 -9.42
N ASN A 2 2.14 -25.48 -9.19
CA ASN A 2 0.86 -24.77 -9.19
C ASN A 2 0.22 -24.91 -7.80
N SER A 3 -0.32 -23.81 -7.28
CA SER A 3 -1.01 -23.77 -5.99
C SER A 3 -2.09 -22.69 -6.02
N THR A 4 -3.02 -22.75 -5.08
CA THR A 4 -4.05 -21.72 -4.90
C THR A 4 -4.09 -21.30 -3.44
N ILE A 5 -4.14 -19.99 -3.20
CA ILE A 5 -4.31 -19.37 -1.89
C ILE A 5 -5.66 -18.65 -1.89
N LEU A 6 -6.39 -18.71 -0.77
CA LEU A 6 -7.64 -17.99 -0.60
C LEU A 6 -7.43 -16.87 0.44
N ILE A 7 -7.82 -15.66 0.10
CA ILE A 7 -7.84 -14.50 1.00
C ILE A 7 -9.28 -13.97 1.03
N GLY A 8 -10.00 -14.30 2.09
CA GLY A 8 -11.43 -14.02 2.16
C GLY A 8 -12.19 -14.72 1.01
N LYS A 9 -12.76 -13.92 0.10
CA LYS A 9 -13.48 -14.42 -1.10
C LYS A 9 -12.60 -14.43 -2.36
N SER A 10 -11.37 -13.92 -2.27
CA SER A 10 -10.48 -13.82 -3.41
C SER A 10 -9.60 -15.05 -3.58
N ARG A 11 -9.37 -15.42 -4.83
CA ARG A 11 -8.55 -16.56 -5.23
C ARG A 11 -7.24 -16.08 -5.87
N LEU A 12 -6.11 -16.51 -5.31
CA LEU A 12 -4.78 -16.25 -5.82
C LEU A 12 -4.22 -17.56 -6.39
N ASP A 13 -4.12 -17.65 -7.70
CA ASP A 13 -3.49 -18.79 -8.36
C ASP A 13 -1.99 -18.51 -8.51
N VAL A 14 -1.17 -19.39 -7.97
CA VAL A 14 0.30 -19.26 -7.95
C VAL A 14 0.90 -20.27 -8.91
N VAL A 15 1.65 -19.77 -9.87
CA VAL A 15 2.42 -20.57 -10.82
C VAL A 15 3.91 -20.27 -10.63
N VAL A 16 4.67 -21.28 -10.20
CA VAL A 16 6.12 -21.17 -10.12
C VAL A 16 6.71 -21.85 -11.36
N GLU A 17 7.47 -21.07 -12.12
CA GLU A 17 8.15 -21.55 -13.32
C GLU A 17 9.22 -22.61 -13.00
N PRO A 18 9.69 -23.38 -14.00
CA PRO A 18 10.74 -24.37 -13.78
C PRO A 18 12.01 -23.75 -13.17
N GLY A 19 12.54 -24.40 -12.14
CA GLY A 19 13.69 -23.98 -11.36
C GLY A 19 13.58 -24.49 -9.93
N SER A 20 14.52 -24.11 -9.08
CA SER A 20 14.55 -24.48 -7.66
C SER A 20 14.69 -23.24 -6.80
N PHE A 21 14.19 -23.33 -5.58
CA PHE A 21 14.40 -22.36 -4.51
C PHE A 21 14.98 -23.07 -3.29
N ASP A 22 15.81 -22.37 -2.52
CA ASP A 22 16.32 -22.87 -1.24
C ASP A 22 15.22 -22.89 -0.16
N ILE A 23 14.13 -22.14 -0.35
CA ILE A 23 12.97 -22.16 0.53
C ILE A 23 12.02 -23.32 0.17
N SER A 24 11.32 -23.85 1.17
CA SER A 24 10.28 -24.85 0.95
C SER A 24 9.07 -24.26 0.21
N LYS A 25 8.26 -25.13 -0.37
CA LYS A 25 6.99 -24.75 -0.99
C LYS A 25 6.10 -23.98 0.00
N ASP A 26 5.97 -24.46 1.22
CA ASP A 26 5.12 -23.84 2.24
C ASP A 26 5.65 -22.46 2.62
N GLY A 27 6.97 -22.30 2.79
CA GLY A 27 7.55 -20.97 3.06
C GLY A 27 7.35 -19.97 1.91
N LEU A 28 7.32 -20.42 0.65
CA LEU A 28 6.99 -19.57 -0.49
C LEU A 28 5.50 -19.16 -0.47
N LEU A 29 4.61 -20.08 -0.12
CA LEU A 29 3.19 -19.80 -0.02
C LEU A 29 2.88 -18.89 1.18
N ASP A 30 3.56 -19.06 2.31
CA ASP A 30 3.46 -18.20 3.48
C ASP A 30 3.87 -16.75 3.17
N TRP A 31 4.94 -16.55 2.40
CA TRP A 31 5.34 -15.23 1.94
C TRP A 31 4.26 -14.55 1.09
N ILE A 32 3.68 -15.29 0.13
CA ILE A 32 2.60 -14.76 -0.72
C ILE A 32 1.35 -14.46 0.11
N HIS A 33 1.00 -15.33 1.04
CA HIS A 33 -0.12 -15.14 1.95
C HIS A 33 0.06 -13.89 2.81
N SER A 34 1.24 -13.70 3.40
CA SER A 34 1.56 -12.53 4.23
C SER A 34 1.47 -11.21 3.46
N ALA A 35 1.92 -11.19 2.20
CA ALA A 35 1.77 -10.02 1.34
C ALA A 35 0.28 -9.71 1.06
N ALA A 36 -0.50 -10.74 0.74
CA ALA A 36 -1.93 -10.59 0.46
C ALA A 36 -2.75 -10.20 1.70
N GLU A 37 -2.40 -10.72 2.88
CA GLU A 37 -2.99 -10.30 4.17
C GLU A 37 -2.70 -8.82 4.45
N SER A 38 -1.49 -8.35 4.18
CA SER A 38 -1.13 -6.95 4.35
C SER A 38 -2.03 -6.05 3.52
N VAL A 39 -2.22 -6.37 2.24
CA VAL A 39 -3.11 -5.61 1.36
C VAL A 39 -4.56 -5.70 1.82
N ALA A 40 -5.03 -6.90 2.18
CA ALA A 40 -6.40 -7.09 2.64
C ALA A 40 -6.67 -6.33 3.96
N SER A 41 -5.69 -6.24 4.87
CA SER A 41 -5.84 -5.49 6.11
C SER A 41 -6.02 -3.99 5.88
N TYR A 42 -5.29 -3.42 4.91
CA TYR A 42 -5.40 -2.00 4.58
C TYR A 42 -6.71 -1.67 3.85
N TYR A 43 -7.09 -2.49 2.87
CA TYR A 43 -8.29 -2.24 2.04
C TYR A 43 -9.59 -2.83 2.61
N GLY A 44 -9.52 -3.60 3.73
CA GLY A 44 -10.66 -4.31 4.31
C GLY A 44 -11.05 -5.58 3.54
N ARG A 45 -10.44 -5.83 2.38
CA ARG A 45 -10.57 -7.02 1.53
C ARG A 45 -9.42 -7.07 0.54
N PHE A 46 -9.15 -8.22 -0.04
CA PHE A 46 -8.25 -8.30 -1.18
C PHE A 46 -8.90 -7.63 -2.41
N PRO A 47 -8.16 -6.81 -3.20
CA PRO A 47 -8.76 -5.88 -4.16
C PRO A 47 -9.58 -6.51 -5.27
N VAL A 48 -9.11 -7.63 -5.83
CA VAL A 48 -9.74 -8.31 -6.97
C VAL A 48 -10.21 -9.71 -6.60
N PRO A 49 -11.27 -10.26 -7.24
CA PRO A 49 -11.75 -11.60 -6.93
C PRO A 49 -10.78 -12.71 -7.35
N HIS A 50 -9.92 -12.44 -8.34
CA HIS A 50 -8.94 -13.40 -8.85
C HIS A 50 -7.67 -12.71 -9.31
N VAL A 51 -6.51 -13.28 -8.99
CA VAL A 51 -5.20 -12.89 -9.52
C VAL A 51 -4.35 -14.12 -9.82
N LEU A 52 -3.61 -14.06 -10.94
CA LEU A 52 -2.56 -15.02 -11.26
C LEU A 52 -1.22 -14.44 -10.84
N ILE A 53 -0.49 -15.15 -9.98
CA ILE A 53 0.86 -14.78 -9.56
C ILE A 53 1.84 -15.75 -10.21
N ARG A 54 2.70 -15.23 -11.07
CA ARG A 54 3.74 -15.99 -11.76
C ARG A 54 5.11 -15.67 -11.16
N ILE A 55 5.77 -16.68 -10.63
CA ILE A 55 7.08 -16.54 -9.98
C ILE A 55 8.13 -17.22 -10.84
N SER A 56 9.13 -16.44 -11.26
CA SER A 56 10.25 -16.92 -12.04
C SER A 56 11.51 -16.99 -11.16
N PRO A 57 12.10 -18.19 -10.95
CA PRO A 57 13.37 -18.32 -10.27
C PRO A 57 14.50 -17.65 -11.06
N GLY A 58 15.38 -16.94 -10.36
CA GLY A 58 16.58 -16.33 -10.92
C GLY A 58 17.81 -16.65 -10.10
N GLU A 59 18.98 -16.21 -10.53
CA GLU A 59 20.23 -16.37 -9.78
C GLU A 59 20.28 -15.46 -8.54
N GLY A 60 21.00 -15.91 -7.50
CA GLY A 60 21.32 -15.14 -6.30
C GLY A 60 20.13 -14.98 -5.36
N ARG A 61 20.06 -13.84 -4.63
CA ARG A 61 19.13 -13.58 -3.53
C ARG A 61 18.24 -12.38 -3.78
N GLY A 62 17.09 -12.37 -3.07
CA GLY A 62 16.13 -11.27 -3.01
C GLY A 62 15.06 -11.33 -4.09
N VAL A 63 13.97 -10.61 -3.85
CA VAL A 63 12.94 -10.33 -4.84
C VAL A 63 13.41 -9.12 -5.64
N ARG A 64 13.45 -9.24 -6.97
CA ARG A 64 14.21 -8.29 -7.78
C ARG A 64 13.40 -7.47 -8.77
N HIS A 65 12.31 -8.02 -9.24
CA HIS A 65 11.53 -7.38 -10.29
C HIS A 65 10.11 -7.87 -10.22
N GLY A 66 9.17 -6.93 -10.05
CA GLY A 66 7.75 -7.17 -10.07
C GLY A 66 7.09 -6.35 -11.17
N MET A 67 5.99 -6.84 -11.70
CA MET A 67 5.11 -6.10 -12.60
C MET A 67 3.68 -6.59 -12.43
N THR A 68 2.74 -5.66 -12.37
CA THR A 68 1.31 -5.94 -12.24
C THR A 68 0.55 -5.47 -13.46
N PHE A 69 -0.35 -6.30 -13.96
CA PHE A 69 -1.17 -6.03 -15.13
C PHE A 69 -2.64 -6.25 -14.81
N GLY A 70 -3.49 -5.29 -15.20
CA GLY A 70 -4.93 -5.45 -15.19
C GLY A 70 -5.37 -6.19 -16.44
N ARG A 71 -5.87 -7.41 -16.32
CA ARG A 71 -6.63 -8.12 -17.38
C ARG A 71 -7.31 -9.33 -16.73
N HIS A 72 -8.63 -9.40 -16.83
CA HIS A 72 -9.43 -10.55 -16.37
C HIS A 72 -9.16 -10.99 -14.92
N GLY A 73 -8.97 -10.03 -14.03
CA GLY A 73 -8.67 -10.24 -12.61
C GLY A 73 -7.39 -9.56 -12.19
N GLY A 74 -6.30 -9.95 -12.69
CA GLY A 74 -4.97 -9.41 -12.42
C GLY A 74 -3.89 -10.46 -12.73
N LEU A 75 -2.75 -9.99 -13.18
CA LEU A 75 -1.54 -10.79 -13.36
C LEU A 75 -0.39 -10.08 -12.67
N ILE A 76 0.26 -10.77 -11.74
CA ILE A 76 1.53 -10.34 -11.15
C ILE A 76 2.62 -11.27 -11.65
N THR A 77 3.68 -10.71 -12.22
CA THR A 77 4.92 -11.43 -12.52
C THR A 77 6.02 -10.97 -11.57
N ILE A 78 6.75 -11.91 -11.00
CA ILE A 78 7.78 -11.56 -10.02
C ILE A 78 9.01 -12.47 -10.17
N HIS A 79 10.19 -11.87 -10.16
CA HIS A 79 11.46 -12.55 -10.25
C HIS A 79 12.09 -12.67 -8.86
N VAL A 80 12.43 -13.88 -8.46
CA VAL A 80 12.96 -14.19 -7.13
C VAL A 80 14.26 -14.95 -7.26
N GLY A 81 15.31 -14.48 -6.58
CA GLY A 81 16.58 -15.18 -6.50
C GLY A 81 16.42 -16.53 -5.81
N ALA A 82 16.94 -17.60 -6.41
CA ALA A 82 16.80 -18.96 -5.92
C ALA A 82 17.36 -19.16 -4.49
N GLU A 83 18.41 -18.42 -4.15
CA GLU A 83 19.07 -18.44 -2.83
C GLU A 83 18.44 -17.50 -1.79
N THR A 84 17.22 -16.99 -2.04
CA THR A 84 16.53 -16.08 -1.10
C THR A 84 16.21 -16.83 0.17
N THR A 85 16.71 -16.31 1.29
CA THR A 85 16.49 -16.88 2.62
C THR A 85 15.09 -16.58 3.15
N PRO A 86 14.59 -17.34 4.15
CA PRO A 86 13.33 -16.99 4.81
C PRO A 86 13.30 -15.54 5.35
N ALA A 87 14.39 -15.05 5.91
CA ALA A 87 14.51 -13.65 6.35
C ALA A 87 14.43 -12.65 5.17
N GLY A 88 14.99 -13.02 4.00
CA GLY A 88 14.87 -12.22 2.79
C GLY A 88 13.43 -12.10 2.29
N PHE A 89 12.67 -13.17 2.37
CA PHE A 89 11.23 -13.13 2.06
C PHE A 89 10.43 -12.34 3.09
N GLN A 90 10.75 -12.48 4.38
CA GLN A 90 10.09 -11.73 5.44
C GLN A 90 10.31 -10.22 5.32
N SER A 91 11.49 -9.79 4.86
CA SER A 91 11.81 -8.37 4.64
C SER A 91 11.35 -7.84 3.27
N ASP A 92 10.85 -8.71 2.40
CA ASP A 92 10.40 -8.28 1.07
C ASP A 92 9.23 -7.31 1.15
N TRP A 93 9.32 -6.27 0.34
CA TRP A 93 8.29 -5.25 0.17
C TRP A 93 7.60 -5.34 -1.20
N MET A 94 8.32 -5.90 -2.20
CA MET A 94 7.94 -5.80 -3.61
C MET A 94 6.63 -6.52 -3.92
N LEU A 95 6.41 -7.72 -3.39
CA LEU A 95 5.17 -8.44 -3.67
C LEU A 95 3.95 -7.71 -3.09
N THR A 96 4.07 -7.10 -1.90
CA THR A 96 2.99 -6.28 -1.32
C THR A 96 2.73 -5.04 -2.18
N HIS A 97 3.79 -4.37 -2.66
CA HIS A 97 3.71 -3.23 -3.57
C HIS A 97 2.96 -3.61 -4.86
N GLU A 98 3.35 -4.71 -5.51
CA GLU A 98 2.67 -5.20 -6.71
C GLU A 98 1.19 -5.55 -6.47
N MET A 99 0.86 -6.11 -5.32
CA MET A 99 -0.53 -6.41 -4.99
C MET A 99 -1.37 -5.15 -4.73
N ILE A 100 -0.76 -4.04 -4.29
CA ILE A 100 -1.47 -2.77 -4.08
C ILE A 100 -1.93 -2.16 -5.40
N HIS A 101 -1.16 -2.30 -6.48
CA HIS A 101 -1.57 -1.86 -7.82
C HIS A 101 -2.93 -2.44 -8.24
N LEU A 102 -3.29 -3.63 -7.76
CA LEU A 102 -4.60 -4.23 -8.04
C LEU A 102 -5.78 -3.39 -7.51
N ALA A 103 -5.54 -2.51 -6.54
CA ALA A 103 -6.59 -1.77 -5.82
C ALA A 103 -6.92 -0.40 -6.42
N PHE A 104 -6.25 0.01 -7.49
CA PHE A 104 -6.46 1.32 -8.12
C PHE A 104 -6.73 1.16 -9.62
N PRO A 105 -7.58 2.00 -10.22
CA PRO A 105 -7.86 1.92 -11.65
C PRO A 105 -6.63 2.29 -12.48
N SER A 106 -6.56 1.78 -13.70
CA SER A 106 -5.54 2.20 -14.66
C SER A 106 -5.84 3.63 -15.12
N VAL A 107 -4.85 4.51 -14.97
CA VAL A 107 -4.94 5.92 -15.36
C VAL A 107 -4.03 6.21 -16.57
N PRO A 108 -4.23 7.33 -17.30
CA PRO A 108 -3.31 7.73 -18.37
C PRO A 108 -1.86 7.84 -17.91
N GLU A 109 -0.92 7.53 -18.80
CA GLU A 109 0.53 7.39 -18.51
C GLU A 109 1.15 8.63 -17.83
N GLU A 110 0.67 9.84 -18.15
CA GLU A 110 1.12 11.06 -17.49
C GLU A 110 0.83 11.07 -15.99
N HIS A 111 -0.08 10.25 -15.53
CA HIS A 111 -0.48 10.10 -14.12
C HIS A 111 0.08 8.84 -13.46
N HIS A 112 0.98 8.09 -14.12
CA HIS A 112 1.58 6.88 -13.55
C HIS A 112 2.19 7.08 -12.15
N TRP A 113 2.60 8.30 -11.83
CA TRP A 113 3.11 8.68 -10.51
C TRP A 113 2.12 8.42 -9.36
N ILE A 114 0.79 8.42 -9.60
CA ILE A 114 -0.17 8.14 -8.53
C ILE A 114 -0.27 6.63 -8.25
N GLU A 115 -0.20 5.79 -9.29
CA GLU A 115 -0.22 4.33 -9.14
C GLU A 115 1.00 3.86 -8.33
N GLU A 116 2.19 4.33 -8.70
CA GLU A 116 3.42 4.05 -7.96
C GLU A 116 3.42 4.68 -6.57
N GLY A 117 2.98 5.93 -6.47
CA GLY A 117 2.93 6.66 -5.22
C GLY A 117 2.02 6.02 -4.18
N ILE A 118 0.85 5.53 -4.58
CA ILE A 118 -0.05 4.77 -3.71
C ILE A 118 0.67 3.50 -3.22
N SER A 119 1.30 2.74 -4.13
CA SER A 119 1.97 1.50 -3.79
C SER A 119 3.14 1.74 -2.82
N VAL A 120 3.98 2.74 -3.07
CA VAL A 120 5.11 3.11 -2.19
C VAL A 120 4.66 3.58 -0.81
N TYR A 121 3.58 4.37 -0.73
CA TYR A 121 3.10 4.90 0.54
C TYR A 121 2.34 3.86 1.36
N VAL A 122 1.49 3.08 0.72
CA VAL A 122 0.58 2.15 1.40
C VAL A 122 1.30 0.87 1.83
N GLU A 123 2.29 0.38 1.06
CA GLU A 123 2.98 -0.88 1.32
C GLU A 123 3.48 -1.00 2.77
N PRO A 124 4.31 -0.09 3.29
CA PRO A 124 4.85 -0.22 4.64
C PRO A 124 3.77 -0.08 5.72
N ILE A 125 2.74 0.74 5.49
CA ILE A 125 1.61 0.91 6.40
C ILE A 125 0.78 -0.38 6.46
N ALA A 126 0.46 -0.97 5.32
CA ALA A 126 -0.28 -2.23 5.22
C ALA A 126 0.43 -3.36 5.98
N ARG A 127 1.75 -3.47 5.83
CA ARG A 127 2.55 -4.46 6.56
C ARG A 127 2.59 -4.20 8.07
N VAL A 128 2.61 -2.94 8.52
CA VAL A 128 2.48 -2.63 9.95
C VAL A 128 1.13 -3.06 10.49
N ARG A 129 0.05 -2.77 9.77
CA ARG A 129 -1.31 -3.16 10.19
C ARG A 129 -1.51 -4.67 10.23
N ALA A 130 -0.88 -5.40 9.34
CA ALA A 130 -0.84 -6.87 9.34
C ALA A 130 0.18 -7.47 10.34
N LYS A 131 0.92 -6.63 11.08
CA LYS A 131 1.98 -7.04 12.04
C LYS A 131 3.18 -7.75 11.39
N HIS A 132 3.44 -7.48 10.11
CA HIS A 132 4.58 -7.99 9.37
C HIS A 132 5.76 -7.00 9.33
N LYS A 133 5.58 -5.78 9.87
CA LYS A 133 6.60 -4.73 9.95
C LYS A 133 6.43 -3.93 11.25
N ASP A 134 7.54 -3.44 11.77
CA ASP A 134 7.54 -2.56 12.94
C ASP A 134 7.18 -1.12 12.57
N ALA A 135 6.37 -0.44 13.38
CA ALA A 135 5.95 0.92 13.14
C ALA A 135 7.12 1.92 13.21
N ALA A 136 8.08 1.72 14.10
CA ALA A 136 9.24 2.60 14.22
C ALA A 136 10.19 2.47 13.01
N GLU A 137 10.28 1.27 12.43
CA GLU A 137 10.99 1.03 11.18
C GLU A 137 10.28 1.71 10.00
N MET A 138 8.96 1.54 9.86
CA MET A 138 8.16 2.18 8.82
C MET A 138 8.32 3.71 8.85
N TRP A 139 8.16 4.35 10.00
CA TRP A 139 8.30 5.80 10.12
C TRP A 139 9.75 6.26 9.88
N TYR A 140 10.76 5.46 10.25
CA TYR A 140 12.15 5.76 9.90
C TYR A 140 12.34 5.79 8.38
N GLU A 141 11.81 4.80 7.66
CA GLU A 141 11.88 4.73 6.19
C GLU A 141 11.16 5.92 5.54
N LEU A 142 9.95 6.25 5.99
CA LEU A 142 9.21 7.41 5.46
C LEU A 142 10.00 8.73 5.66
N VAL A 143 10.58 8.95 6.85
CA VAL A 143 11.38 10.17 7.11
C VAL A 143 12.64 10.20 6.24
N ARG A 144 13.29 9.04 6.02
CA ARG A 144 14.49 8.94 5.19
C ARG A 144 14.20 9.16 3.71
N ASP A 145 13.13 8.59 3.20
CA ASP A 145 12.94 8.40 1.76
C ASP A 145 11.95 9.39 1.11
N LEU A 146 10.92 9.86 1.82
CA LEU A 146 9.97 10.87 1.30
C LEU A 146 10.65 12.15 0.75
N PRO A 147 11.78 12.63 1.29
CA PRO A 147 12.49 13.78 0.71
C PRO A 147 12.94 13.59 -0.75
N GLN A 148 13.06 12.34 -1.23
CA GLN A 148 13.37 12.05 -2.64
C GLN A 148 12.23 12.49 -3.58
N GLY A 149 11.02 12.65 -3.06
CA GLY A 149 9.85 13.14 -3.78
C GLY A 149 9.70 14.65 -3.82
N LEU A 150 10.54 15.42 -3.14
CA LEU A 150 10.51 16.88 -3.20
C LEU A 150 10.94 17.39 -4.59
N PRO A 151 10.41 18.55 -5.03
CA PRO A 151 10.80 19.14 -6.31
C PRO A 151 12.31 19.42 -6.36
N ALA A 152 12.91 19.13 -7.50
CA ALA A 152 14.29 19.52 -7.82
C ALA A 152 14.30 20.66 -8.86
N SER A 153 15.48 21.18 -9.18
CA SER A 153 15.63 22.17 -10.25
C SER A 153 15.07 21.63 -11.58
N GLY A 154 14.21 22.41 -12.21
CA GLY A 154 13.55 22.04 -13.46
C GLY A 154 12.25 21.23 -13.31
N ASP A 155 11.82 20.98 -12.07
CA ASP A 155 10.52 20.35 -11.80
C ASP A 155 9.35 21.20 -12.35
N ARG A 156 8.36 20.56 -12.97
CA ARG A 156 7.20 21.20 -13.58
C ARG A 156 5.88 20.69 -13.02
N GLY A 157 5.90 20.01 -11.87
CA GLY A 157 4.76 19.34 -11.28
C GLY A 157 4.72 17.85 -11.58
N LEU A 158 3.81 17.14 -10.91
CA LEU A 158 3.75 15.68 -10.93
C LEU A 158 3.43 15.12 -12.31
N ASP A 159 2.53 15.77 -13.07
CA ASP A 159 2.13 15.31 -14.40
C ASP A 159 3.19 15.57 -15.49
N HIS A 160 4.21 16.37 -15.18
CA HIS A 160 5.19 16.82 -16.17
C HIS A 160 6.63 16.49 -15.82
N THR A 161 6.87 15.81 -14.71
CA THR A 161 8.21 15.46 -14.22
C THR A 161 8.30 13.97 -13.90
N HIS A 162 8.74 13.18 -14.89
CA HIS A 162 8.78 11.71 -14.84
C HIS A 162 10.14 11.16 -14.42
N THR A 163 10.82 11.81 -13.45
CA THR A 163 12.02 11.23 -12.84
C THR A 163 11.61 10.13 -11.85
N TRP A 164 12.49 9.17 -11.60
CA TRP A 164 12.23 8.10 -10.64
C TRP A 164 11.78 8.67 -9.28
N GLY A 165 12.50 9.65 -8.73
CA GLY A 165 12.14 10.27 -7.46
C GLY A 165 10.74 10.91 -7.47
N ARG A 166 10.36 11.61 -8.56
CA ARG A 166 9.05 12.25 -8.65
C ARG A 166 7.92 11.26 -8.93
N THR A 167 8.17 10.20 -9.70
CA THR A 167 7.18 9.18 -9.96
C THR A 167 6.86 8.40 -8.68
N TYR A 168 7.85 7.82 -8.03
CA TYR A 168 7.65 6.98 -6.86
C TYR A 168 7.45 7.79 -5.57
N TRP A 169 8.40 8.62 -5.22
CA TRP A 169 8.39 9.36 -3.96
C TRP A 169 7.58 10.65 -4.01
N GLY A 170 7.47 11.30 -5.18
CA GLY A 170 6.57 12.44 -5.38
C GLY A 170 5.11 12.02 -5.27
N GLY A 171 4.77 10.86 -5.82
CA GLY A 171 3.46 10.24 -5.64
C GLY A 171 3.21 9.81 -4.20
N ALA A 172 4.19 9.19 -3.53
CA ALA A 172 4.10 8.86 -2.11
C ALA A 172 3.94 10.10 -1.22
N LEU A 173 4.65 11.20 -1.55
CA LEU A 173 4.50 12.48 -0.86
C LEU A 173 3.09 13.05 -1.03
N PHE A 174 2.52 12.97 -2.23
CA PHE A 174 1.12 13.34 -2.47
C PHE A 174 0.18 12.53 -1.57
N CYS A 175 0.34 11.20 -1.53
CA CYS A 175 -0.47 10.31 -0.70
C CYS A 175 -0.34 10.65 0.80
N PHE A 176 0.87 10.86 1.29
CA PHE A 176 1.13 11.24 2.67
C PHE A 176 0.48 12.58 3.05
N LEU A 177 0.60 13.60 2.19
CA LEU A 177 -0.03 14.90 2.41
C LEU A 177 -1.57 14.82 2.38
N ALA A 178 -2.11 14.00 1.47
CA ALA A 178 -3.54 13.74 1.40
C ALA A 178 -4.04 13.08 2.69
N ASP A 179 -3.33 12.07 3.17
CA ASP A 179 -3.67 11.33 4.39
C ASP A 179 -3.68 12.25 5.62
N VAL A 180 -2.61 13.04 5.82
CA VAL A 180 -2.56 14.02 6.91
C VAL A 180 -3.72 15.01 6.82
N ARG A 181 -4.03 15.57 5.64
CA ARG A 181 -5.13 16.53 5.47
C ARG A 181 -6.50 15.95 5.75
N ILE A 182 -6.76 14.73 5.27
CA ILE A 182 -8.01 14.03 5.52
C ILE A 182 -8.18 13.79 7.02
N HIS A 183 -7.14 13.30 7.70
CA HIS A 183 -7.15 13.08 9.14
C HIS A 183 -7.37 14.36 9.93
N GLU A 184 -6.68 15.46 9.63
CA GLU A 184 -6.88 16.75 10.29
C GLU A 184 -8.32 17.25 10.12
N ARG A 185 -8.84 17.25 8.88
CA ARG A 185 -10.19 17.72 8.57
C ARG A 185 -11.27 16.87 9.23
N THR A 186 -11.07 15.56 9.31
CA THR A 186 -12.05 14.62 9.85
C THR A 186 -11.87 14.32 11.35
N HIS A 187 -10.96 15.03 12.02
CA HIS A 187 -10.60 14.74 13.42
C HIS A 187 -10.21 13.25 13.61
N ASN A 188 -9.41 12.73 12.70
CA ASN A 188 -8.92 11.35 12.65
C ASN A 188 -10.02 10.27 12.51
N GLN A 189 -11.22 10.64 12.03
CA GLN A 189 -12.27 9.66 11.78
C GLN A 189 -12.11 8.95 10.43
N LYS A 190 -11.43 9.60 9.46
CA LYS A 190 -11.13 9.05 8.14
C LYS A 190 -9.70 9.38 7.74
N GLY A 191 -9.11 8.53 6.91
CA GLY A 191 -7.79 8.67 6.32
C GLY A 191 -7.78 8.39 4.83
N LEU A 192 -6.59 8.32 4.25
CA LEU A 192 -6.42 7.96 2.84
C LEU A 192 -6.96 6.56 2.55
N GLU A 193 -6.86 5.63 3.50
CA GLU A 193 -7.43 4.29 3.35
C GLU A 193 -8.93 4.30 3.07
N ASP A 194 -9.69 5.21 3.68
CA ASP A 194 -11.14 5.34 3.44
C ASP A 194 -11.42 5.87 2.04
N ALA A 195 -10.58 6.79 1.55
CA ALA A 195 -10.65 7.28 0.16
C ALA A 195 -10.35 6.16 -0.84
N LEU A 196 -9.28 5.41 -0.64
CA LEU A 196 -8.87 4.31 -1.52
C LEU A 196 -9.87 3.14 -1.48
N ARG A 197 -10.40 2.79 -0.30
CA ARG A 197 -11.51 1.84 -0.17
C ARG A 197 -12.75 2.30 -0.95
N GLY A 198 -13.10 3.58 -0.86
CA GLY A 198 -14.23 4.14 -1.59
C GLY A 198 -14.07 4.09 -3.11
N ILE A 199 -12.86 4.27 -3.63
CA ILE A 199 -12.53 4.08 -5.05
C ILE A 199 -12.73 2.61 -5.42
N LEU A 200 -12.15 1.69 -4.64
CA LEU A 200 -12.27 0.25 -4.86
C LEU A 200 -13.72 -0.25 -4.75
N ASP A 201 -14.51 0.27 -3.82
CA ASP A 201 -15.94 -0.10 -3.63
C ASP A 201 -16.84 0.43 -4.75
N ALA A 202 -16.41 1.47 -5.45
CA ALA A 202 -17.04 1.94 -6.69
C ALA A 202 -16.71 1.05 -7.91
N GLY A 203 -15.99 -0.05 -7.70
CA GLY A 203 -15.57 -0.99 -8.76
C GLY A 203 -14.43 -0.44 -9.62
N ALA A 204 -13.64 0.49 -9.08
CA ALA A 204 -12.48 1.07 -9.76
C ALA A 204 -11.20 0.38 -9.26
N ASP A 205 -10.98 -0.85 -9.73
CA ASP A 205 -9.77 -1.63 -9.58
C ASP A 205 -8.91 -1.60 -10.85
N ILE A 206 -7.79 -2.28 -10.88
CA ILE A 206 -6.83 -2.30 -12.00
C ILE A 206 -7.44 -2.72 -13.36
N ASN A 207 -8.60 -3.37 -13.38
CA ASN A 207 -9.26 -3.79 -14.61
C ASN A 207 -10.10 -2.68 -15.25
N ARG A 208 -10.17 -1.51 -14.63
CA ARG A 208 -10.94 -0.38 -15.11
C ARG A 208 -10.05 0.78 -15.51
N ASP A 209 -10.16 1.21 -16.77
CA ASP A 209 -9.56 2.46 -17.23
C ASP A 209 -10.40 3.66 -16.72
N MET A 210 -9.74 4.66 -16.16
CA MET A 210 -10.41 5.83 -15.59
C MET A 210 -9.53 7.09 -15.70
N SER A 211 -10.13 8.27 -15.79
CA SER A 211 -9.38 9.51 -15.60
C SER A 211 -8.94 9.66 -14.13
N LEU A 212 -7.77 10.26 -13.90
CA LEU A 212 -7.33 10.52 -12.51
C LEU A 212 -8.33 11.44 -11.78
N ASP A 213 -8.88 12.44 -12.47
CA ASP A 213 -9.91 13.33 -11.89
C ASP A 213 -11.12 12.56 -11.36
N ASP A 214 -11.64 11.58 -12.12
CA ASP A 214 -12.76 10.75 -11.69
C ASP A 214 -12.39 9.84 -10.51
N ALA A 215 -11.20 9.24 -10.54
CA ALA A 215 -10.71 8.41 -9.43
C ALA A 215 -10.59 9.23 -8.14
N LEU A 216 -9.96 10.41 -8.19
CA LEU A 216 -9.84 11.30 -7.03
C LEU A 216 -11.20 11.80 -6.53
N ALA A 217 -12.17 12.07 -7.44
CA ALA A 217 -13.52 12.45 -7.07
C ALA A 217 -14.28 11.33 -6.33
N LEU A 218 -14.04 10.05 -6.67
CA LEU A 218 -14.57 8.91 -5.93
C LEU A 218 -13.99 8.88 -4.51
N GLY A 219 -12.68 9.03 -4.36
CA GLY A 219 -12.00 9.07 -3.07
C GLY A 219 -12.47 10.24 -2.19
N ASP A 220 -12.52 11.44 -2.74
CA ASP A 220 -13.00 12.64 -2.05
C ASP A 220 -14.45 12.47 -1.56
N ARG A 221 -15.31 11.85 -2.36
CA ARG A 221 -16.69 11.55 -1.99
C ARG A 221 -16.75 10.58 -0.80
N ALA A 222 -15.92 9.56 -0.79
CA ALA A 222 -15.87 8.58 0.29
C ALA A 222 -15.47 9.20 1.63
N VAL A 223 -14.55 10.16 1.62
CA VAL A 223 -14.12 10.87 2.84
C VAL A 223 -14.93 12.14 3.13
N GLY A 224 -15.87 12.51 2.25
CA GLY A 224 -16.73 13.69 2.43
C GLY A 224 -15.97 15.00 2.32
N GLY A 225 -15.02 15.10 1.37
CA GLY A 225 -14.16 16.26 1.20
C GLY A 225 -13.80 16.54 -0.26
N THR A 226 -12.75 17.33 -0.43
CA THR A 226 -12.13 17.65 -1.73
C THR A 226 -10.60 17.73 -1.59
N ASP A 227 -10.05 16.97 -0.66
CA ASP A 227 -8.64 17.06 -0.28
C ASP A 227 -7.74 16.52 -1.39
N LEU A 228 -8.11 15.38 -1.98
CA LEU A 228 -7.37 14.75 -3.08
C LEU A 228 -7.34 15.66 -4.30
N LYS A 229 -8.50 16.11 -4.76
CA LYS A 229 -8.61 16.97 -5.94
C LYS A 229 -7.87 18.29 -5.75
N LYS A 230 -8.04 18.97 -4.61
CA LYS A 230 -7.35 20.24 -4.31
C LYS A 230 -5.83 20.05 -4.25
N LEU A 231 -5.37 18.94 -3.68
CA LEU A 231 -3.94 18.67 -3.61
C LEU A 231 -3.38 18.38 -5.01
N TYR A 232 -4.08 17.60 -5.81
CA TYR A 232 -3.73 17.32 -7.20
C TYR A 232 -3.65 18.61 -8.03
N ASP A 233 -4.68 19.46 -8.01
CA ASP A 233 -4.69 20.74 -8.73
C ASP A 233 -3.55 21.67 -8.32
N ASN A 234 -3.06 21.54 -7.08
CA ASN A 234 -1.92 22.31 -6.60
C ASN A 234 -0.57 21.77 -7.06
N MET A 235 -0.44 20.44 -7.24
CA MET A 235 0.86 19.76 -7.45
C MET A 235 1.09 19.27 -8.88
N LYS A 236 0.06 19.17 -9.71
CA LYS A 236 0.13 18.57 -11.05
C LYS A 236 1.00 19.35 -12.03
N ASP A 237 0.86 20.70 -12.08
CA ASP A 237 1.45 21.57 -13.11
C ASP A 237 2.60 22.43 -12.59
N LYS A 238 3.00 22.33 -11.34
CA LYS A 238 4.05 23.16 -10.75
C LYS A 238 4.72 22.46 -9.57
N PRO A 239 5.97 22.79 -9.28
CA PRO A 239 6.66 22.36 -8.07
C PRO A 239 5.96 22.93 -6.83
N VAL A 240 5.81 22.10 -5.81
CA VAL A 240 5.31 22.51 -4.50
C VAL A 240 6.29 22.05 -3.44
N ASP A 241 6.90 23.01 -2.78
CA ASP A 241 7.79 22.74 -1.65
C ASP A 241 6.99 22.36 -0.42
N VAL A 242 7.47 21.38 0.32
CA VAL A 242 6.86 20.87 1.55
C VAL A 242 7.91 20.88 2.66
N ASP A 243 7.61 21.57 3.74
CA ASP A 243 8.44 21.49 4.96
C ASP A 243 8.16 20.19 5.71
N LEU A 244 8.84 19.13 5.27
CA LEU A 244 8.75 17.81 5.89
C LEU A 244 9.28 17.83 7.33
N THR A 245 10.27 18.67 7.66
CA THR A 245 10.81 18.76 9.01
C THR A 245 9.76 19.25 9.99
N ALA A 246 9.08 20.36 9.67
CA ALA A 246 7.98 20.86 10.49
C ALA A 246 6.82 19.85 10.58
N LEU A 247 6.59 19.07 9.54
CA LEU A 247 5.52 18.05 9.55
C LEU A 247 5.88 16.88 10.47
N TRP A 248 7.14 16.40 10.43
CA TRP A 248 7.62 15.37 11.37
C TRP A 248 7.54 15.81 12.82
N GLU A 249 7.91 17.05 13.11
CA GLU A 249 7.78 17.63 14.45
C GLU A 249 6.33 17.64 14.93
N LYS A 250 5.40 18.07 14.08
CA LYS A 250 3.95 18.07 14.41
C LYS A 250 3.41 16.67 14.64
N LEU A 251 3.82 15.69 13.84
CA LEU A 251 3.45 14.28 14.00
C LEU A 251 4.14 13.62 15.19
N GLY A 252 5.15 14.29 15.78
CA GLY A 252 5.92 13.77 16.89
C GLY A 252 6.82 12.60 16.49
N VAL A 253 7.42 12.65 15.29
CA VAL A 253 8.38 11.64 14.82
C VAL A 253 9.79 12.19 14.93
N LYS A 254 10.65 11.50 15.66
CA LYS A 254 12.09 11.82 15.81
C LYS A 254 12.91 10.61 15.42
N ILE A 255 14.01 10.82 14.69
CA ILE A 255 14.91 9.73 14.31
C ILE A 255 16.06 9.64 15.30
N VAL A 256 16.27 8.46 15.86
CA VAL A 256 17.40 8.13 16.73
C VAL A 256 18.07 6.86 16.18
N GLY A 257 19.25 7.00 15.65
CA GLY A 257 19.93 5.92 14.92
C GLY A 257 19.17 5.55 13.65
N LYS A 258 18.72 4.31 13.55
CA LYS A 258 17.93 3.77 12.43
C LYS A 258 16.50 3.42 12.83
N GLN A 259 15.92 4.14 13.78
CA GLN A 259 14.56 3.93 14.25
C GLN A 259 13.87 5.26 14.53
N ALA A 260 12.56 5.29 14.36
CA ALA A 260 11.74 6.39 14.80
C ALA A 260 11.42 6.26 16.30
N GLN A 261 11.46 7.37 17.01
CA GLN A 261 10.90 7.53 18.34
C GLN A 261 9.70 8.46 18.28
N PHE A 262 8.71 8.24 19.12
CA PHE A 262 7.44 8.95 19.07
C PHE A 262 7.25 9.87 20.28
N VAL A 263 6.75 11.08 20.00
CA VAL A 263 6.39 12.08 21.00
C VAL A 263 4.87 12.18 21.01
N ASP A 264 4.22 11.54 21.97
CA ASP A 264 2.74 11.44 22.02
C ASP A 264 2.05 12.74 22.45
N THR A 265 2.83 13.73 22.91
CA THR A 265 2.33 15.10 23.21
C THR A 265 2.39 16.04 22.01
N ALA A 266 2.87 15.59 20.86
CA ALA A 266 2.93 16.40 19.65
C ALA A 266 1.54 16.71 19.10
N PRO A 267 1.32 17.87 18.43
CA PRO A 267 -0.01 18.31 17.99
C PRO A 267 -0.77 17.33 17.11
N LEU A 268 -0.07 16.59 16.24
CA LEU A 268 -0.63 15.60 15.33
C LEU A 268 -0.25 14.16 15.71
N SER A 269 0.06 13.89 16.97
CA SER A 269 0.36 12.53 17.43
C SER A 269 -0.81 11.56 17.22
N ALA A 270 -2.04 12.03 17.39
CA ALA A 270 -3.24 11.25 17.10
C ALA A 270 -3.37 10.92 15.58
N THR A 271 -2.99 11.85 14.70
CA THR A 271 -2.93 11.64 13.25
C THR A 271 -1.86 10.60 12.90
N ARG A 272 -0.66 10.69 13.49
CA ARG A 272 0.35 9.65 13.34
C ARG A 272 -0.19 8.26 13.71
N MET A 273 -0.86 8.16 14.86
CA MET A 273 -1.45 6.88 15.32
C MET A 273 -2.53 6.37 14.37
N ALA A 274 -3.35 7.27 13.82
CA ALA A 274 -4.41 6.91 12.88
C ALA A 274 -3.81 6.44 11.53
N ILE A 275 -2.80 7.11 10.99
CA ILE A 275 -2.05 6.66 9.80
C ILE A 275 -1.48 5.26 10.05
N THR A 276 -0.80 5.06 11.18
CA THR A 276 -0.10 3.81 11.49
C THR A 276 -1.06 2.62 11.65
N TYR A 277 -2.14 2.79 12.40
CA TYR A 277 -2.99 1.69 12.86
C TYR A 277 -4.43 1.74 12.36
N GLY A 278 -4.75 2.66 11.46
CA GLY A 278 -6.09 2.89 10.94
C GLY A 278 -6.93 3.85 11.78
N SER A 279 -7.93 4.44 11.15
CA SER A 279 -8.93 5.28 11.83
C SER A 279 -9.77 4.44 12.81
N PRO A 280 -10.44 5.07 13.81
CA PRO A 280 -11.31 4.33 14.72
C PRO A 280 -12.42 3.54 14.00
N GLN A 281 -12.90 4.04 12.87
CA GLN A 281 -13.94 3.37 12.06
C GLN A 281 -13.38 2.16 11.30
N SER A 282 -12.19 2.24 10.73
CA SER A 282 -11.53 1.10 10.07
C SER A 282 -11.22 -0.01 11.07
N ARG A 283 -10.77 0.31 12.28
CA ARG A 283 -10.52 -0.66 13.36
C ARG A 283 -11.79 -1.39 13.84
N ALA A 284 -12.91 -0.69 13.91
CA ALA A 284 -14.18 -1.28 14.32
C ALA A 284 -14.70 -2.32 13.30
N GLY A 285 -14.50 -2.08 12.00
CA GLY A 285 -14.84 -3.00 10.93
C GLY A 285 -13.99 -4.28 10.91
N GLU A 286 -12.70 -4.16 11.25
CA GLU A 286 -11.78 -5.31 11.36
C GLU A 286 -12.14 -6.24 12.53
N ASP A 287 -12.51 -5.66 13.69
CA ASP A 287 -12.95 -6.43 14.86
C ASP A 287 -14.25 -7.21 14.60
N GLU A 288 -15.15 -6.66 13.81
CA GLU A 288 -16.42 -7.32 13.45
C GLU A 288 -16.20 -8.43 12.41
N SER A 289 -15.31 -8.22 11.44
CA SER A 289 -14.90 -9.23 10.45
C SER A 289 -14.18 -10.41 11.10
N ASN A 290 -13.26 -10.14 12.03
CA ASN A 290 -12.53 -11.17 12.78
C ASN A 290 -13.44 -11.98 13.73
N ARG A 291 -14.43 -11.35 14.35
CA ARG A 291 -15.43 -12.05 15.17
C ARG A 291 -16.31 -12.98 14.33
N ASN A 292 -16.69 -12.55 13.13
CA ASN A 292 -17.50 -13.38 12.23
C ASN A 292 -16.70 -14.58 11.69
N HIS A 293 -15.40 -14.45 11.45
CA HIS A 293 -14.52 -15.55 11.04
C HIS A 293 -14.31 -16.58 12.17
N ALA A 294 -14.15 -16.11 13.42
CA ALA A 294 -14.00 -17.00 14.57
C ALA A 294 -15.30 -17.82 14.87
N VAL A 295 -16.47 -17.24 14.61
CA VAL A 295 -17.78 -17.93 14.78
C VAL A 295 -17.98 -19.00 13.69
N PHE A 296 -17.49 -18.82 12.48
CA PHE A 296 -17.58 -19.83 11.41
C PHE A 296 -16.58 -20.99 11.63
N ALA A 297 -15.37 -20.71 12.10
CA ALA A 297 -14.39 -21.75 12.41
C ALA A 297 -14.81 -22.65 13.58
N GLY A 298 -15.57 -22.13 14.55
CA GLY A 298 -16.09 -22.89 15.70
C GLY A 298 -17.28 -23.82 15.38
N ARG A 299 -17.95 -23.65 14.25
CA ARG A 299 -19.12 -24.49 13.86
C ARG A 299 -18.79 -25.74 13.07
N THR A 300 -17.57 -25.87 12.55
CA THR A 300 -17.14 -27.06 11.79
C THR A 300 -16.55 -28.19 12.67
N SER A 301 -16.39 -27.97 13.98
CA SER A 301 -15.83 -28.99 14.93
C SER A 301 -16.90 -29.77 15.73
N ALA A 302 -18.16 -29.57 15.50
CA ALA A 302 -19.26 -30.20 16.29
C ALA A 302 -20.19 -31.08 15.47
N VAL A 303 -19.64 -31.88 14.53
CA VAL A 303 -20.35 -33.03 13.95
C VAL A 303 -19.36 -34.18 13.86
N ARG A 304 -19.32 -34.97 14.91
CA ARG A 304 -18.96 -36.39 14.90
C ARG A 304 -19.99 -37.18 15.74
#